data_04d6b55e534fcee4f53893980bc8d412
#
_entry.id   04d6b55e534fcee4f53893980bc8d412
#
_cell.length_a   1.000
_cell.length_b   1.000
_cell.length_c   1.000
_cell.angle_alpha   90.00
_cell.angle_beta   90.00
_cell.angle_gamma   90.00
#
_symmetry.space_group_name_H-M   'P 1'
#
loop_
_entity.id
_entity.type
_entity.pdbx_description
1 polymer ?
#
loop_
_entity_poly.entity_id
_entity_poly.type
_entity_poly.pdbx_seq_one_letter_code
_entity_poly.pdbx_strand_id
1 'polypeptide(L)'
;MTEQAVSRVQRGGLQVASELDALILDQAIPGTGVSIDDFWSGFERCLTELGPVNKKLLALRDEFQQQIDQWHLERKGHVIDPLEYKAFLQDIGYLLPEPDSV
;
A
#
# COMPACT_ATOMS: atom_id res chain seq x y z
N MET A 1 11.15 -23.68 -18.59
CA MET A 1 9.97 -23.76 -17.73
C MET A 1 8.86 -22.92 -18.34
N THR A 2 7.80 -23.56 -18.75
CA THR A 2 6.59 -22.85 -19.18
C THR A 2 5.82 -22.41 -17.94
N GLU A 3 5.67 -21.12 -17.73
CA GLU A 3 4.75 -20.60 -16.74
C GLU A 3 3.35 -21.09 -17.11
N GLN A 4 2.77 -21.89 -16.24
CA GLN A 4 1.36 -22.26 -16.43
C GLN A 4 0.51 -21.02 -16.15
N ALA A 5 -0.27 -20.60 -17.15
CA ALA A 5 -1.24 -19.53 -16.98
C ALA A 5 -2.22 -19.91 -15.85
N VAL A 6 -2.30 -19.07 -14.81
CA VAL A 6 -3.24 -19.26 -13.70
C VAL A 6 -4.65 -19.05 -14.23
N SER A 7 -5.52 -20.05 -14.04
CA SER A 7 -6.95 -19.93 -14.35
C SER A 7 -7.58 -18.87 -13.44
N ARG A 8 -8.41 -17.99 -14.01
CA ARG A 8 -9.04 -16.88 -13.27
C ARG A 8 -10.54 -16.92 -13.46
N VAL A 9 -11.23 -16.48 -12.42
CA VAL A 9 -12.70 -16.34 -12.38
C VAL A 9 -13.02 -14.85 -12.33
N GLN A 10 -14.00 -14.44 -13.14
CA GLN A 10 -14.48 -13.06 -13.14
C GLN A 10 -15.48 -12.87 -11.98
N ARG A 11 -15.17 -11.89 -11.09
CA ARG A 11 -16.04 -11.48 -10.00
C ARG A 11 -16.21 -9.96 -10.05
N GLY A 12 -17.35 -9.51 -10.61
CA GLY A 12 -17.52 -8.08 -10.90
C GLY A 12 -16.44 -7.58 -11.85
N GLY A 13 -15.73 -6.53 -11.48
CA GLY A 13 -14.57 -6.02 -12.22
C GLY A 13 -13.26 -6.72 -11.90
N LEU A 14 -13.27 -7.72 -11.00
CA LEU A 14 -12.06 -8.43 -10.56
C LEU A 14 -11.86 -9.73 -11.34
N GLN A 15 -10.59 -10.06 -11.57
CA GLN A 15 -10.17 -11.37 -12.05
C GLN A 15 -9.43 -12.08 -10.92
N VAL A 16 -10.05 -13.12 -10.36
CA VAL A 16 -9.59 -13.81 -9.16
C VAL A 16 -9.00 -15.16 -9.56
N ALA A 17 -7.85 -15.54 -9.02
CA ALA A 17 -7.30 -16.87 -9.20
C ALA A 17 -8.33 -17.92 -8.77
N SER A 18 -8.54 -18.95 -9.59
CA SER A 18 -9.59 -19.95 -9.33
C SER A 18 -9.41 -20.67 -8.00
N GLU A 19 -8.17 -20.89 -7.57
CA GLU A 19 -7.87 -21.51 -6.27
C GLU A 19 -8.33 -20.61 -5.11
N LEU A 20 -8.11 -19.31 -5.22
CA LEU A 20 -8.56 -18.36 -4.21
C LEU A 20 -10.07 -18.24 -4.20
N ASP A 21 -10.69 -18.16 -5.35
CA ASP A 21 -12.16 -18.14 -5.47
C ASP A 21 -12.79 -19.38 -4.83
N ALA A 22 -12.25 -20.55 -5.11
CA ALA A 22 -12.71 -21.82 -4.52
C ALA A 22 -12.54 -21.84 -3.00
N LEU A 23 -11.43 -21.35 -2.47
CA LEU A 23 -11.19 -21.26 -1.03
C LEU A 23 -12.24 -20.38 -0.36
N ILE A 24 -12.49 -19.21 -0.93
CA ILE A 24 -13.49 -18.28 -0.39
C ILE A 24 -14.88 -18.88 -0.44
N LEU A 25 -15.28 -19.41 -1.60
CA LEU A 25 -16.62 -19.98 -1.81
C LEU A 25 -16.88 -21.19 -0.94
N ASP A 26 -15.94 -22.13 -0.86
CA ASP A 26 -16.14 -23.45 -0.28
C ASP A 26 -15.80 -23.51 1.21
N GLN A 27 -14.85 -22.66 1.69
CA GLN A 27 -14.32 -22.77 3.05
C GLN A 27 -14.52 -21.51 3.89
N ALA A 28 -14.40 -20.32 3.31
CA ALA A 28 -14.49 -19.09 4.09
C ALA A 28 -15.92 -18.60 4.28
N ILE A 29 -16.74 -18.64 3.26
CA ILE A 29 -18.12 -18.12 3.26
C ILE A 29 -19.12 -19.02 4.03
N PRO A 30 -19.06 -20.35 3.94
CA PRO A 30 -20.07 -21.19 4.60
C PRO A 30 -20.15 -20.92 6.11
N GLY A 31 -21.36 -20.74 6.61
CA GLY A 31 -21.63 -20.48 8.03
C GLY A 31 -21.52 -19.02 8.45
N THR A 32 -21.11 -18.11 7.57
CA THR A 32 -20.95 -16.69 7.91
C THR A 32 -22.21 -15.86 7.72
N GLY A 33 -23.17 -16.34 6.91
CA GLY A 33 -24.34 -15.56 6.51
C GLY A 33 -24.06 -14.52 5.43
N VAL A 34 -22.82 -14.42 4.95
CA VAL A 34 -22.42 -13.51 3.86
C VAL A 34 -22.58 -14.21 2.53
N SER A 35 -23.20 -13.56 1.54
CA SER A 35 -23.28 -14.11 0.18
C SER A 35 -21.94 -13.93 -0.54
N ILE A 36 -21.66 -14.83 -1.50
CA ILE A 36 -20.44 -14.74 -2.30
C ILE A 36 -20.40 -13.45 -3.12
N ASP A 37 -21.54 -12.99 -3.61
CA ASP A 37 -21.63 -11.75 -4.38
C ASP A 37 -21.36 -10.52 -3.51
N ASP A 38 -21.88 -10.47 -2.30
CA ASP A 38 -21.61 -9.38 -1.34
C ASP A 38 -20.15 -9.35 -0.92
N PHE A 39 -19.54 -10.52 -0.72
CA PHE A 39 -18.12 -10.61 -0.38
C PHE A 39 -17.26 -9.99 -1.48
N TRP A 40 -17.44 -10.42 -2.73
CA TRP A 40 -16.60 -9.95 -3.82
C TRP A 40 -16.90 -8.50 -4.20
N SER A 41 -18.15 -8.06 -4.13
CA SER A 41 -18.47 -6.65 -4.40
C SER A 41 -17.90 -5.72 -3.33
N GLY A 42 -17.92 -6.13 -2.06
CA GLY A 42 -17.29 -5.39 -0.97
C GLY A 42 -15.78 -5.32 -1.12
N PHE A 43 -15.14 -6.44 -1.50
CA PHE A 43 -13.70 -6.47 -1.73
C PHE A 43 -13.30 -5.61 -2.92
N GLU A 44 -14.05 -5.67 -4.02
CA GLU A 44 -13.83 -4.81 -5.19
C GLU A 44 -13.91 -3.33 -4.81
N ARG A 45 -14.90 -2.96 -3.99
CA ARG A 45 -15.04 -1.58 -3.50
C ARG A 45 -13.82 -1.16 -2.69
N CYS A 46 -13.32 -2.02 -1.80
CA CYS A 46 -12.09 -1.76 -1.06
C CYS A 46 -10.91 -1.48 -1.99
N LEU A 47 -10.72 -2.30 -3.01
CA LEU A 47 -9.62 -2.12 -3.96
C LEU A 47 -9.78 -0.83 -4.78
N THR A 48 -11.00 -0.51 -5.19
CA THR A 48 -11.30 0.69 -5.98
C THR A 48 -11.11 1.97 -5.18
N GLU A 49 -11.49 1.97 -3.90
CA GLU A 49 -11.41 3.13 -3.03
C GLU A 49 -10.02 3.30 -2.42
N LEU A 50 -9.39 2.22 -1.98
CA LEU A 50 -8.12 2.26 -1.25
C LEU A 50 -6.89 2.09 -2.15
N GLY A 51 -7.03 1.40 -3.28
CA GLY A 51 -5.94 1.19 -4.22
C GLY A 51 -5.28 2.49 -4.69
N PRO A 52 -6.06 3.48 -5.17
CA PRO A 52 -5.50 4.78 -5.56
C PRO A 52 -4.83 5.53 -4.40
N VAL A 53 -5.37 5.43 -3.18
CA VAL A 53 -4.76 6.03 -1.98
C VAL A 53 -3.42 5.39 -1.68
N ASN A 54 -3.35 4.06 -1.73
CA ASN A 54 -2.10 3.33 -1.54
C ASN A 54 -1.05 3.72 -2.59
N LYS A 55 -1.45 3.84 -3.85
CA LYS A 55 -0.57 4.26 -4.94
C LYS A 55 -0.01 5.66 -4.72
N LYS A 56 -0.84 6.60 -4.26
CA LYS A 56 -0.40 7.96 -3.90
C LYS A 56 0.60 7.94 -2.75
N LEU A 57 0.36 7.13 -1.73
CA LEU A 57 1.26 7.02 -0.58
C LEU A 57 2.61 6.43 -0.96
N LEU A 58 2.63 5.45 -1.87
CA LEU A 58 3.87 4.89 -2.40
C LEU A 58 4.66 5.94 -3.20
N ALA A 59 3.98 6.75 -4.00
CA ALA A 59 4.59 7.85 -4.74
C ALA A 59 5.16 8.91 -3.79
N LEU A 60 4.45 9.25 -2.73
CA LEU A 60 4.92 10.17 -1.69
C LEU A 60 6.16 9.63 -0.98
N ARG A 61 6.18 8.35 -0.69
CA ARG A 61 7.37 7.69 -0.11
C ARG A 61 8.59 7.84 -1.01
N ASP A 62 8.41 7.61 -2.31
CA ASP A 62 9.49 7.73 -3.28
C ASP A 62 9.98 9.19 -3.39
N GLU A 63 9.06 10.15 -3.33
CA GLU A 63 9.39 11.58 -3.30
C GLU A 63 10.21 11.96 -2.06
N PHE A 64 9.81 11.49 -0.88
CA PHE A 64 10.61 11.69 0.34
C PHE A 64 12.01 11.08 0.20
N GLN A 65 12.11 9.88 -0.35
CA GLN A 65 13.40 9.23 -0.55
C GLN A 65 14.31 10.06 -1.45
N GLN A 66 13.79 10.60 -2.55
CA GLN A 66 14.56 11.45 -3.46
C GLN A 66 15.05 12.72 -2.77
N GLN A 67 14.21 13.38 -1.98
CA GLN A 67 14.58 14.59 -1.24
C GLN A 67 15.65 14.30 -0.20
N ILE A 68 15.53 13.19 0.54
CA ILE A 68 16.49 12.77 1.55
C ILE A 68 17.84 12.43 0.89
N ASP A 69 17.81 11.69 -0.21
CA ASP A 69 19.02 11.32 -0.96
C ASP A 69 19.73 12.57 -1.48
N GLN A 70 19.00 13.54 -2.02
CA GLN A 70 19.55 14.80 -2.52
C GLN A 70 20.17 15.60 -1.40
N TRP A 71 19.54 15.68 -0.24
CA TRP A 71 20.08 16.37 0.92
C TRP A 71 21.42 15.77 1.36
N HIS A 72 21.54 14.45 1.39
CA HIS A 72 22.79 13.76 1.73
C HIS A 72 23.86 13.94 0.65
N LEU A 73 23.48 13.92 -0.62
CA LEU A 73 24.40 14.13 -1.74
C LEU A 73 25.06 15.51 -1.67
N GLU A 74 24.30 16.54 -1.35
CA GLU A 74 24.80 17.92 -1.21
C GLU A 74 25.80 18.07 -0.06
N ARG A 75 25.74 17.17 0.92
CA ARG A 75 26.60 17.18 2.13
C ARG A 75 27.64 16.07 2.12
N LYS A 76 27.87 15.45 0.98
CA LYS A 76 28.84 14.37 0.83
C LYS A 76 30.23 14.85 1.24
N GLY A 77 30.89 14.13 2.14
CA GLY A 77 32.21 14.48 2.67
C GLY A 77 32.20 15.44 3.86
N HIS A 78 31.02 15.89 4.29
CA HIS A 78 30.84 16.74 5.47
C HIS A 78 30.25 15.96 6.63
N VAL A 79 30.55 16.41 7.85
CA VAL A 79 29.91 15.87 9.06
C VAL A 79 28.47 16.38 9.10
N ILE A 80 27.53 15.48 9.32
CA ILE A 80 26.11 15.80 9.39
C ILE A 80 25.77 16.25 10.82
N ASP A 81 25.19 17.45 10.95
CA ASP A 81 24.62 17.94 12.20
C ASP A 81 23.23 17.31 12.40
N PRO A 82 23.03 16.52 13.49
CA PRO A 82 21.73 15.90 13.74
C PRO A 82 20.56 16.87 13.87
N LEU A 83 20.79 18.07 14.40
CA LEU A 83 19.74 19.08 14.55
C LEU A 83 19.34 19.68 13.21
N GLU A 84 20.29 19.92 12.33
CA GLU A 84 20.03 20.40 10.97
C GLU A 84 19.26 19.32 10.17
N TYR A 85 19.66 18.06 10.29
CA TYR A 85 18.98 16.96 9.61
C TYR A 85 17.53 16.80 10.09
N LYS A 86 17.33 16.88 11.39
CA LYS A 86 15.97 16.81 11.97
C LYS A 86 15.10 17.95 11.46
N ALA A 87 15.62 19.17 11.42
CA ALA A 87 14.89 20.33 10.90
C ALA A 87 14.49 20.14 9.43
N PHE A 88 15.40 19.60 8.63
CA PHE A 88 15.11 19.26 7.22
C PHE A 88 13.98 18.26 7.10
N LEU A 89 14.01 17.17 7.89
CA LEU A 89 12.97 16.14 7.87
C LEU A 89 11.61 16.68 8.30
N GLN A 90 11.60 17.65 9.22
CA GLN A 90 10.36 18.34 9.62
C GLN A 90 9.86 19.26 8.51
N ASP A 91 10.74 19.99 7.85
CA ASP A 91 10.40 20.94 6.78
C ASP A 91 9.76 20.25 5.58
N ILE A 92 10.25 19.07 5.19
CA ILE A 92 9.67 18.33 4.06
C ILE A 92 8.39 17.54 4.45
N GLY A 93 8.05 17.52 5.74
CA GLY A 93 6.86 16.81 6.23
C GLY A 93 7.06 15.32 6.49
N TYR A 94 8.30 14.83 6.44
CA TYR A 94 8.61 13.45 6.78
C TYR A 94 8.43 13.18 8.27
N LEU A 95 8.98 14.06 9.12
CA LEU A 95 8.73 14.05 10.56
C LEU A 95 7.54 14.94 10.88
N LEU A 96 6.52 14.35 11.47
CA LEU A 96 5.35 15.08 11.94
C LEU A 96 5.59 15.60 13.34
N PRO A 97 4.85 16.67 13.76
CA PRO A 97 4.91 17.15 15.13
C PRO A 97 4.54 16.06 16.14
N GLU A 98 5.22 16.04 17.26
CA GLU A 98 4.86 15.12 18.35
C GLU A 98 3.47 15.49 18.88
N PRO A 99 2.55 14.52 19.06
CA PRO A 99 1.23 14.83 19.63
C PRO A 99 1.33 15.25 21.09
N ASP A 100 0.46 16.17 21.50
CA ASP A 100 0.44 16.71 22.87
C ASP A 100 0.05 15.66 23.92
N SER A 101 -0.71 14.65 23.49
CA SER A 101 -1.10 13.53 24.36
C SER A 101 -1.34 12.26 23.52
N VAL A 102 -1.11 11.14 24.16
CA VAL A 102 -1.35 9.82 23.57
C VAL A 102 -2.69 9.27 24.04
#